data_418ec1f150603a51f72c178b9bd3efab
#
_entry.id   418ec1f150603a51f72c178b9bd3efab
#
_cell.length_a   1.000
_cell.length_b   1.000
_cell.length_c   1.000
_cell.angle_alpha   90.00
_cell.angle_beta   90.00
_cell.angle_gamma   90.00
#
_symmetry.space_group_name_H-M   'P 1'
#
loop_
_entity.id
_entity.type
_entity.pdbx_description
1 polymer ?
#
loop_
_entity_poly.entity_id
_entity_poly.type
_entity_poly.pdbx_seq_one_letter_code
_entity_poly.pdbx_strand_id
1 'polypeptide(L)'
;MSENVIFCYSGTGNCLDMAKTIARELGDTDIILMRKEPAVTDVRDAKRVGFVFPCYGGGLPGGVEESLRKIQVGLTAYTFGVCQYAGYMGSGLYKLNSIIPLRYWTAVSHQCTCIWLLPHSVMLPPVTPAMAQRRADKKAKQIAQDVLTRAVSPKAPPKKPVNQLESSVWPKIVAGKAQKFAVSDACVACGQCARLCPRGNIRIEGGRAVIGGNCIQCLSCLQYCPQQAISIGRITDRREHYHNPNVTAAELTESIIHID
;
A
#
# COMPACT_ATOMS: atom_id res chain seq x y z
N MET A 1 -3.81 12.21 20.66
CA MET A 1 -4.16 11.66 19.33
C MET A 1 -4.52 12.83 18.44
N SER A 2 -4.01 12.83 17.22
CA SER A 2 -4.28 13.91 16.27
C SER A 2 -5.77 14.00 15.89
N GLU A 3 -6.21 15.17 15.42
CA GLU A 3 -7.59 15.35 14.91
C GLU A 3 -7.91 14.43 13.74
N ASN A 4 -6.89 14.13 12.92
CA ASN A 4 -7.01 13.30 11.75
C ASN A 4 -6.13 12.06 11.90
N VAL A 5 -6.64 10.91 11.48
CA VAL A 5 -5.89 9.65 11.46
C VAL A 5 -6.01 9.03 10.06
N ILE A 6 -4.90 8.63 9.47
CA ILE A 6 -4.86 7.92 8.19
C ILE A 6 -4.20 6.56 8.37
N PHE A 7 -4.95 5.49 8.27
CA PHE A 7 -4.41 4.14 8.18
C PHE A 7 -3.89 3.88 6.77
N CYS A 8 -2.60 3.60 6.65
CA CYS A 8 -1.94 3.45 5.35
C CYS A 8 -1.26 2.09 5.20
N TYR A 9 -1.52 1.42 4.09
CA TYR A 9 -0.70 0.31 3.62
C TYR A 9 0.05 0.71 2.35
N SER A 10 1.37 0.53 2.33
CA SER A 10 2.18 0.82 1.15
C SER A 10 3.29 -0.22 0.99
N GLY A 11 3.44 -0.80 -0.19
CA GLY A 11 4.53 -1.72 -0.54
C GLY A 11 5.75 -0.98 -1.07
N THR A 12 5.54 -0.08 -2.02
CA THR A 12 6.59 0.61 -2.80
C THR A 12 6.60 2.13 -2.59
N GLY A 13 5.92 2.62 -1.55
CA GLY A 13 5.90 4.03 -1.16
C GLY A 13 4.73 4.85 -1.72
N ASN A 14 4.13 4.48 -2.85
CA ASN A 14 3.13 5.32 -3.53
C ASN A 14 1.91 5.68 -2.65
N CYS A 15 1.35 4.73 -1.93
CA CYS A 15 0.23 5.01 -1.03
C CYS A 15 0.65 5.84 0.18
N LEU A 16 1.87 5.66 0.69
CA LEU A 16 2.38 6.47 1.79
C LEU A 16 2.62 7.92 1.35
N ASP A 17 3.19 8.14 0.17
CA ASP A 17 3.37 9.49 -0.39
C ASP A 17 2.02 10.21 -0.57
N MET A 18 1.02 9.50 -1.09
CA MET A 18 -0.35 10.02 -1.17
C MET A 18 -0.93 10.35 0.20
N ALA A 19 -0.77 9.47 1.20
CA ALA A 19 -1.24 9.71 2.55
C ALA A 19 -0.54 10.92 3.19
N LYS A 20 0.78 11.06 3.00
CA LYS A 20 1.56 12.24 3.44
C LYS A 20 1.06 13.53 2.78
N THR A 21 0.75 13.49 1.49
CA THR A 21 0.23 14.67 0.78
C THR A 21 -1.17 15.05 1.28
N ILE A 22 -2.05 14.08 1.51
CA ILE A 22 -3.37 14.33 2.11
C ILE A 22 -3.20 14.88 3.54
N ALA A 23 -2.33 14.29 4.36
CA ALA A 23 -2.08 14.70 5.73
C ALA A 23 -1.59 16.15 5.84
N ARG A 24 -0.64 16.58 4.98
CA ARG A 24 -0.14 17.97 4.95
C ARG A 24 -1.25 18.99 4.66
N GLU A 25 -2.21 18.64 3.83
CA GLU A 25 -3.35 19.52 3.52
C GLU A 25 -4.42 19.51 4.63
N LEU A 26 -4.51 18.43 5.42
CA LEU A 26 -5.44 18.32 6.54
C LEU A 26 -4.90 18.97 7.83
N GLY A 27 -3.57 19.00 8.01
CA GLY A 27 -2.89 19.36 9.26
C GLY A 27 -3.15 18.34 10.37
N ASP A 28 -2.48 18.45 11.49
CA ASP A 28 -2.62 17.60 12.70
C ASP A 28 -3.07 16.16 12.38
N THR A 29 -2.23 15.40 11.69
CA THR A 29 -2.57 14.08 11.19
C THR A 29 -1.55 13.02 11.59
N ASP A 30 -2.02 11.93 12.20
CA ASP A 30 -1.24 10.71 12.40
C ASP A 30 -1.46 9.73 11.25
N ILE A 31 -0.40 9.33 10.55
CA ILE A 31 -0.42 8.24 9.57
C ILE A 31 0.03 6.97 10.26
N ILE A 32 -0.88 6.02 10.42
CA ILE A 32 -0.63 4.72 11.06
C ILE A 32 -0.41 3.67 9.98
N LEU A 33 0.78 3.06 9.96
CA LEU A 33 1.11 2.06 8.95
C LEU A 33 0.51 0.69 9.28
N MET A 34 -0.27 0.14 8.36
CA MET A 34 -0.88 -1.20 8.43
C MET A 34 0.01 -2.29 7.81
N ARG A 35 1.32 -2.12 7.80
CA ARG A 35 2.24 -3.11 7.23
C ARG A 35 2.48 -4.29 8.16
N LYS A 36 2.44 -4.02 9.45
CA LYS A 36 2.35 -4.98 10.55
C LYS A 36 1.04 -4.73 11.29
N GLU A 37 0.90 -5.26 12.46
CA GLU A 37 -0.22 -4.88 13.32
C GLU A 37 -0.15 -3.37 13.61
N PRO A 38 -1.26 -2.63 13.43
CA PRO A 38 -1.27 -1.19 13.68
C PRO A 38 -0.91 -0.89 15.14
N ALA A 39 -0.06 0.11 15.35
CA ALA A 39 0.36 0.52 16.69
C ALA A 39 -0.80 1.09 17.52
N VAL A 40 -1.78 1.69 16.85
CA VAL A 40 -3.00 2.24 17.47
C VAL A 40 -4.20 1.72 16.71
N THR A 41 -5.20 1.22 17.42
CA THR A 41 -6.46 0.72 16.85
C THR A 41 -7.68 1.44 17.40
N ASP A 42 -7.60 2.09 18.54
CA ASP A 42 -8.67 2.92 19.07
C ASP A 42 -8.48 4.38 18.62
N VAL A 43 -9.32 4.81 17.69
CA VAL A 43 -9.32 6.15 17.11
C VAL A 43 -10.70 6.82 17.20
N ARG A 44 -11.45 6.47 18.24
CA ARG A 44 -12.82 6.95 18.43
C ARG A 44 -12.92 8.47 18.62
N ASP A 45 -11.86 9.10 19.11
CA ASP A 45 -11.80 10.55 19.34
C ASP A 45 -11.34 11.34 18.09
N ALA A 46 -10.89 10.67 17.02
CA ALA A 46 -10.48 11.34 15.82
C ALA A 46 -11.68 11.94 15.05
N LYS A 47 -11.54 13.18 14.59
CA LYS A 47 -12.58 13.86 13.79
C LYS A 47 -12.72 13.26 12.41
N ARG A 48 -11.59 12.83 11.80
CA ARG A 48 -11.50 12.24 10.47
C ARG A 48 -10.65 10.99 10.51
N VAL A 49 -11.14 9.91 9.89
CA VAL A 49 -10.41 8.65 9.78
C VAL A 49 -10.34 8.20 8.33
N GLY A 50 -9.14 8.13 7.80
CA GLY A 50 -8.84 7.76 6.42
C GLY A 50 -8.20 6.40 6.27
N PHE A 51 -8.36 5.80 5.10
CA PHE A 51 -7.73 4.52 4.73
C PHE A 51 -7.13 4.64 3.33
N VAL A 52 -5.80 4.49 3.21
CA VAL A 52 -5.09 4.59 1.94
C VAL A 52 -4.34 3.29 1.68
N PHE A 53 -4.64 2.60 0.59
CA PHE A 53 -4.06 1.29 0.30
C PHE A 53 -4.03 0.99 -1.21
N PRO A 54 -3.14 0.08 -1.66
CA PRO A 54 -3.11 -0.36 -3.05
C PRO A 54 -4.07 -1.52 -3.32
N CYS A 55 -4.53 -1.65 -4.56
CA CYS A 55 -5.23 -2.85 -5.01
C CYS A 55 -4.24 -3.99 -5.26
N TYR A 56 -4.36 -5.09 -4.52
CA TYR A 56 -3.59 -6.32 -4.72
C TYR A 56 -4.53 -7.46 -5.12
N GLY A 57 -4.30 -8.04 -6.31
CA GLY A 57 -5.11 -9.17 -6.78
C GLY A 57 -6.63 -8.91 -6.70
N GLY A 58 -7.07 -7.73 -7.16
CA GLY A 58 -8.48 -7.35 -7.12
C GLY A 58 -9.06 -7.00 -5.74
N GLY A 59 -8.25 -6.99 -4.67
CA GLY A 59 -8.70 -6.78 -3.30
C GLY A 59 -7.78 -5.95 -2.41
N LEU A 60 -7.92 -6.15 -1.10
CA LEU A 60 -7.04 -5.58 -0.08
C LEU A 60 -5.69 -6.32 -0.06
N PRO A 61 -4.58 -5.64 0.32
CA PRO A 61 -3.33 -6.33 0.63
C PRO A 61 -3.49 -7.33 1.77
N GLY A 62 -2.70 -8.42 1.72
CA GLY A 62 -2.74 -9.44 2.79
C GLY A 62 -2.42 -8.87 4.16
N GLY A 63 -3.26 -9.20 5.15
CA GLY A 63 -3.18 -8.71 6.53
C GLY A 63 -3.95 -7.42 6.80
N VAL A 64 -4.34 -6.66 5.77
CA VAL A 64 -5.07 -5.39 5.96
C VAL A 64 -6.48 -5.64 6.48
N GLU A 65 -7.17 -6.67 6.01
CA GLU A 65 -8.52 -6.97 6.50
C GLU A 65 -8.53 -7.28 8.00
N GLU A 66 -7.58 -8.06 8.47
CA GLU A 66 -7.42 -8.42 9.88
C GLU A 66 -7.14 -7.17 10.73
N SER A 67 -6.32 -6.24 10.23
CA SER A 67 -6.07 -4.97 10.88
C SER A 67 -7.33 -4.10 10.95
N LEU A 68 -8.08 -3.98 9.85
CA LEU A 68 -9.32 -3.20 9.80
C LEU A 68 -10.37 -3.66 10.83
N ARG A 69 -10.47 -4.96 11.07
CA ARG A 69 -11.43 -5.52 12.04
C ARG A 69 -11.10 -5.19 13.50
N LYS A 70 -9.87 -4.74 13.78
CA LYS A 70 -9.44 -4.33 15.13
C LYS A 70 -9.60 -2.82 15.35
N ILE A 71 -9.77 -2.04 14.29
CA ILE A 71 -9.85 -0.58 14.35
C ILE A 71 -11.23 -0.16 14.87
N GLN A 72 -11.24 0.66 15.91
CA GLN A 72 -12.42 1.25 16.51
C GLN A 72 -12.53 2.72 16.12
N VAL A 73 -13.54 3.03 15.32
CA VAL A 73 -13.81 4.38 14.79
C VAL A 73 -15.02 4.97 15.51
N GLY A 74 -14.96 6.24 15.88
CA GLY A 74 -16.07 6.96 16.51
C GLY A 74 -17.28 7.08 15.57
N LEU A 75 -18.48 7.01 16.11
CA LEU A 75 -19.74 7.07 15.32
C LEU A 75 -19.90 8.40 14.57
N THR A 76 -19.31 9.47 15.09
CA THR A 76 -19.37 10.82 14.50
C THR A 76 -18.20 11.15 13.60
N ALA A 77 -17.17 10.28 13.56
CA ALA A 77 -16.01 10.47 12.73
C ALA A 77 -16.38 10.50 11.24
N TYR A 78 -15.77 11.41 10.49
CA TYR A 78 -15.86 11.40 9.04
C TYR A 78 -14.87 10.40 8.46
N THR A 79 -15.36 9.37 7.79
CA THR A 79 -14.56 8.26 7.27
C THR A 79 -14.35 8.37 5.77
N PHE A 80 -13.12 8.13 5.30
CA PHE A 80 -12.83 8.14 3.87
C PHE A 80 -11.88 7.00 3.46
N GLY A 81 -11.99 6.55 2.21
CA GLY A 81 -11.17 5.48 1.66
C GLY A 81 -10.57 5.85 0.30
N VAL A 82 -9.28 5.57 0.13
CA VAL A 82 -8.54 5.79 -1.12
C VAL A 82 -7.84 4.50 -1.54
N CYS A 83 -8.18 4.00 -2.73
CA CYS A 83 -7.50 2.85 -3.31
C CYS A 83 -6.61 3.30 -4.48
N GLN A 84 -5.31 3.04 -4.39
CA GLN A 84 -4.41 3.17 -5.55
C GLN A 84 -4.38 1.87 -6.36
N TYR A 85 -4.39 1.99 -7.68
CA TYR A 85 -4.39 0.85 -8.58
C TYR A 85 -3.62 1.13 -9.87
N ALA A 86 -3.13 0.08 -10.54
CA ALA A 86 -2.47 0.18 -11.84
C ALA A 86 -3.45 -0.05 -13.00
N GLY A 87 -4.09 -1.19 -13.07
CA GLY A 87 -5.03 -1.53 -14.15
C GLY A 87 -6.49 -1.31 -13.77
N TYR A 88 -6.89 -1.69 -12.57
CA TYR A 88 -8.26 -1.59 -12.07
C TYR A 88 -8.29 -1.51 -10.54
N MET A 89 -9.33 -0.88 -10.00
CA MET A 89 -9.42 -0.63 -8.55
C MET A 89 -9.87 -1.85 -7.72
N GLY A 90 -10.34 -2.92 -8.37
CA GLY A 90 -10.82 -4.12 -7.67
C GLY A 90 -12.01 -3.88 -6.75
N SER A 91 -12.13 -4.75 -5.74
CA SER A 91 -13.18 -4.74 -4.70
C SER A 91 -12.67 -4.31 -3.31
N GLY A 92 -11.42 -3.82 -3.20
CA GLY A 92 -10.83 -3.47 -1.90
C GLY A 92 -11.62 -2.42 -1.13
N LEU A 93 -12.10 -1.36 -1.82
CA LEU A 93 -12.96 -0.32 -1.20
C LEU A 93 -14.32 -0.87 -0.77
N TYR A 94 -14.92 -1.76 -1.56
CA TYR A 94 -16.15 -2.45 -1.15
C TYR A 94 -15.93 -3.26 0.14
N LYS A 95 -14.83 -4.00 0.22
CA LYS A 95 -14.50 -4.78 1.40
C LYS A 95 -14.23 -3.91 2.62
N LEU A 96 -13.46 -2.82 2.46
CA LEU A 96 -13.27 -1.82 3.52
C LEU A 96 -14.62 -1.27 4.00
N ASN A 97 -15.47 -0.82 3.09
CA ASN A 97 -16.77 -0.24 3.42
C ASN A 97 -17.71 -1.22 4.13
N SER A 98 -17.55 -2.53 3.92
CA SER A 98 -18.32 -3.55 4.63
C SER A 98 -17.88 -3.77 6.08
N ILE A 99 -16.67 -3.30 6.43
CA ILE A 99 -16.11 -3.40 7.79
C ILE A 99 -16.25 -2.05 8.51
N ILE A 100 -15.84 -0.98 7.84
CA ILE A 100 -15.91 0.40 8.33
C ILE A 100 -16.66 1.22 7.28
N PRO A 101 -17.90 1.64 7.56
CA PRO A 101 -18.70 2.44 6.62
C PRO A 101 -17.97 3.73 6.21
N LEU A 102 -17.89 4.02 4.91
CA LEU A 102 -17.23 5.19 4.36
C LEU A 102 -18.23 6.27 3.98
N ARG A 103 -17.96 7.51 4.37
CA ARG A 103 -18.68 8.70 3.88
C ARG A 103 -18.19 9.10 2.49
N TYR A 104 -16.88 9.00 2.28
CA TYR A 104 -16.27 9.34 1.00
C TYR A 104 -15.31 8.23 0.55
N TRP A 105 -15.27 7.96 -0.73
CA TRP A 105 -14.28 7.05 -1.29
C TRP A 105 -13.89 7.48 -2.70
N THR A 106 -12.67 7.15 -3.08
CA THR A 106 -12.16 7.37 -4.42
C THR A 106 -11.08 6.35 -4.79
N ALA A 107 -10.82 6.23 -6.08
CA ALA A 107 -9.75 5.39 -6.59
C ALA A 107 -8.82 6.21 -7.48
N VAL A 108 -7.51 5.98 -7.36
CA VAL A 108 -6.49 6.76 -8.05
C VAL A 108 -5.59 5.81 -8.83
N SER A 109 -5.52 5.99 -10.14
CA SER A 109 -4.61 5.21 -10.97
C SER A 109 -3.16 5.65 -10.75
N HIS A 110 -2.27 4.68 -10.66
CA HIS A 110 -0.83 4.86 -10.56
C HIS A 110 -0.12 3.82 -11.44
N GLN A 111 1.19 3.90 -11.57
CA GLN A 111 1.95 2.89 -12.31
C GLN A 111 1.89 1.50 -11.65
N CYS A 112 2.07 0.47 -12.44
CA CYS A 112 2.22 -0.90 -11.95
C CYS A 112 3.59 -1.07 -11.29
N THR A 113 3.62 -1.44 -10.01
CA THR A 113 4.86 -1.77 -9.29
C THR A 113 5.07 -3.27 -9.16
N CYS A 114 4.14 -4.08 -9.69
CA CYS A 114 4.20 -5.52 -9.71
C CYS A 114 5.03 -6.01 -10.91
N ILE A 115 6.35 -5.80 -10.85
CA ILE A 115 7.27 -6.00 -11.99
C ILE A 115 7.40 -7.44 -12.47
N TRP A 116 6.96 -8.44 -11.72
CA TRP A 116 6.89 -9.81 -12.23
C TRP A 116 5.67 -10.05 -13.14
N LEU A 117 4.65 -9.16 -13.06
CA LEU A 117 3.48 -9.22 -13.94
C LEU A 117 3.71 -8.39 -15.20
N LEU A 118 4.01 -7.11 -15.05
CA LEU A 118 4.22 -6.16 -16.15
C LEU A 118 5.46 -5.28 -15.86
N PRO A 119 6.23 -4.88 -16.90
CA PRO A 119 7.22 -3.81 -16.74
C PRO A 119 6.55 -2.50 -16.34
N HIS A 120 7.27 -1.62 -15.65
CA HIS A 120 6.73 -0.30 -15.23
C HIS A 120 6.21 0.55 -16.39
N SER A 121 6.87 0.43 -17.57
CA SER A 121 6.55 1.19 -18.77
C SER A 121 5.29 0.71 -19.49
N VAL A 122 4.77 -0.47 -19.15
CA VAL A 122 3.58 -1.02 -19.82
C VAL A 122 2.33 -0.63 -19.04
N MET A 123 1.90 0.60 -19.23
CA MET A 123 0.55 1.05 -18.90
C MET A 123 -0.15 1.48 -20.19
N LEU A 124 -1.40 1.15 -20.34
CA LEU A 124 -2.21 1.61 -21.47
C LEU A 124 -3.20 2.68 -20.99
N PRO A 125 -3.10 3.91 -21.49
CA PRO A 125 -2.03 4.47 -22.33
C PRO A 125 -0.68 4.56 -21.59
N PRO A 126 0.46 4.59 -22.30
CA PRO A 126 1.76 4.63 -21.67
C PRO A 126 1.89 5.86 -20.74
N VAL A 127 2.17 5.60 -19.48
CA VAL A 127 2.29 6.63 -18.43
C VAL A 127 3.65 6.48 -17.78
N THR A 128 4.49 7.51 -17.88
CA THR A 128 5.77 7.52 -17.18
C THR A 128 5.58 7.63 -15.67
N PRO A 129 6.54 7.15 -14.85
CA PRO A 129 6.50 7.32 -13.40
C PRO A 129 6.24 8.76 -12.97
N ALA A 130 6.90 9.73 -13.62
CA ALA A 130 6.72 11.16 -13.34
C ALA A 130 5.30 11.66 -13.65
N MET A 131 4.69 11.20 -14.74
CA MET A 131 3.30 11.54 -15.07
C MET A 131 2.32 10.91 -14.07
N ALA A 132 2.55 9.66 -13.68
CA ALA A 132 1.74 8.97 -12.66
C ALA A 132 1.81 9.73 -11.33
N GLN A 133 3.03 10.13 -10.91
CA GLN A 133 3.25 10.90 -9.68
C GLN A 133 2.49 12.25 -9.71
N ARG A 134 2.68 13.06 -10.75
CA ARG A 134 1.98 14.36 -10.88
C ARG A 134 0.46 14.23 -10.82
N ARG A 135 -0.10 13.19 -11.44
CA ARG A 135 -1.55 12.91 -11.36
C ARG A 135 -1.97 12.52 -9.94
N ALA A 136 -1.17 11.68 -9.28
CA ALA A 136 -1.42 11.26 -7.90
C ALA A 136 -1.37 12.46 -6.93
N ASP A 137 -0.37 13.34 -7.06
CA ASP A 137 -0.22 14.55 -6.24
C ASP A 137 -1.43 15.49 -6.39
N LYS A 138 -1.81 15.79 -7.64
CA LYS A 138 -2.99 16.60 -7.91
C LYS A 138 -4.24 15.99 -7.31
N LYS A 139 -4.40 14.66 -7.44
CA LYS A 139 -5.57 13.96 -6.90
C LYS A 139 -5.53 13.89 -5.37
N ALA A 140 -4.36 13.74 -4.75
CA ALA A 140 -4.21 13.77 -3.30
C ALA A 140 -4.67 15.11 -2.70
N LYS A 141 -4.28 16.22 -3.30
CA LYS A 141 -4.74 17.56 -2.89
C LYS A 141 -6.25 17.73 -3.06
N GLN A 142 -6.82 17.25 -4.16
CA GLN A 142 -8.27 17.26 -4.35
C GLN A 142 -9.00 16.42 -3.29
N ILE A 143 -8.47 15.22 -2.98
CA ILE A 143 -9.02 14.36 -1.93
C ILE A 143 -9.00 15.07 -0.57
N ALA A 144 -7.92 15.75 -0.24
CA ALA A 144 -7.84 16.50 1.00
C ALA A 144 -8.91 17.60 1.08
N GLN A 145 -9.15 18.35 -0.01
CA GLN A 145 -10.20 19.35 -0.08
C GLN A 145 -11.60 18.71 0.06
N ASP A 146 -11.84 17.59 -0.62
CA ASP A 146 -13.10 16.84 -0.48
C ASP A 146 -13.33 16.39 0.97
N VAL A 147 -12.26 15.95 1.66
CA VAL A 147 -12.29 15.53 3.06
C VAL A 147 -12.52 16.70 4.01
N LEU A 148 -11.87 17.84 3.78
CA LEU A 148 -12.05 19.07 4.57
C LEU A 148 -13.48 19.59 4.49
N THR A 149 -14.08 19.56 3.31
CA THR A 149 -15.48 19.97 3.06
C THR A 149 -16.50 18.88 3.41
N ARG A 150 -16.04 17.74 3.94
CA ARG A 150 -16.88 16.57 4.28
C ARG A 150 -17.76 16.10 3.11
N ALA A 151 -17.19 16.05 1.91
CA ALA A 151 -17.85 15.53 0.74
C ALA A 151 -18.39 14.11 0.97
N VAL A 152 -19.52 13.80 0.37
CA VAL A 152 -20.15 12.46 0.48
C VAL A 152 -20.19 11.81 -0.89
N SER A 153 -19.71 10.59 -0.98
CA SER A 153 -19.81 9.82 -2.22
C SER A 153 -21.27 9.49 -2.52
N PRO A 154 -21.77 9.73 -3.75
CA PRO A 154 -23.18 9.54 -4.08
C PRO A 154 -23.63 8.07 -4.06
N LYS A 155 -22.68 7.15 -4.13
CA LYS A 155 -22.91 5.69 -4.10
C LYS A 155 -21.85 5.00 -3.26
N ALA A 156 -22.20 3.86 -2.68
CA ALA A 156 -21.23 2.98 -2.01
C ALA A 156 -20.21 2.42 -3.03
N PRO A 157 -19.01 2.02 -2.57
CA PRO A 157 -18.03 1.37 -3.43
C PRO A 157 -18.65 0.13 -4.13
N PRO A 158 -18.43 -0.05 -5.44
CA PRO A 158 -19.11 -1.09 -6.19
C PRO A 158 -18.60 -2.50 -5.79
N LYS A 159 -19.54 -3.41 -5.59
CA LYS A 159 -19.26 -4.84 -5.49
C LYS A 159 -18.88 -5.36 -6.89
N LYS A 160 -17.67 -5.90 -7.04
CA LYS A 160 -17.18 -6.48 -8.30
C LYS A 160 -16.95 -7.98 -8.12
N PRO A 161 -17.92 -8.85 -8.45
CA PRO A 161 -17.84 -10.29 -8.15
C PRO A 161 -16.61 -10.96 -8.73
N VAL A 162 -16.21 -10.64 -9.96
CA VAL A 162 -15.00 -11.19 -10.61
C VAL A 162 -13.74 -10.85 -9.81
N ASN A 163 -13.62 -9.61 -9.31
CA ASN A 163 -12.47 -9.21 -8.51
C ASN A 163 -12.52 -9.79 -7.09
N GLN A 164 -13.70 -10.11 -6.56
CA GLN A 164 -13.80 -10.86 -5.30
C GLN A 164 -13.30 -12.29 -5.46
N LEU A 165 -13.66 -12.96 -6.57
CA LEU A 165 -13.13 -14.28 -6.88
C LEU A 165 -11.61 -14.22 -7.09
N GLU A 166 -11.11 -13.24 -7.84
CA GLU A 166 -9.68 -13.02 -8.02
C GLU A 166 -8.99 -12.87 -6.67
N SER A 167 -9.49 -12.01 -5.79
CA SER A 167 -8.88 -11.78 -4.47
C SER A 167 -8.91 -13.02 -3.57
N SER A 168 -9.88 -13.91 -3.74
CA SER A 168 -9.95 -15.16 -2.99
C SER A 168 -8.90 -16.19 -3.42
N VAL A 169 -8.49 -16.18 -4.68
CA VAL A 169 -7.44 -17.07 -5.20
C VAL A 169 -6.06 -16.45 -5.16
N TRP A 170 -5.96 -15.13 -5.01
CA TRP A 170 -4.72 -14.38 -5.01
C TRP A 170 -3.66 -14.90 -4.01
N PRO A 171 -4.00 -15.28 -2.75
CA PRO A 171 -3.03 -15.85 -1.82
C PRO A 171 -2.33 -17.11 -2.35
N LYS A 172 -3.04 -17.97 -3.10
CA LYS A 172 -2.44 -19.16 -3.74
C LYS A 172 -1.47 -18.80 -4.86
N ILE A 173 -1.81 -17.81 -5.68
CA ILE A 173 -0.93 -17.28 -6.74
C ILE A 173 0.34 -16.70 -6.13
N VAL A 174 0.19 -15.92 -5.08
CA VAL A 174 1.29 -15.28 -4.34
C VAL A 174 2.21 -16.33 -3.71
N ALA A 175 1.67 -17.36 -3.07
CA ALA A 175 2.45 -18.43 -2.47
C ALA A 175 3.32 -19.16 -3.51
N GLY A 176 2.79 -19.44 -4.70
CA GLY A 176 3.56 -20.03 -5.80
C GLY A 176 4.67 -19.12 -6.35
N LYS A 177 4.47 -17.80 -6.29
CA LYS A 177 5.50 -16.82 -6.67
C LYS A 177 6.55 -16.61 -5.57
N ALA A 178 6.17 -16.75 -4.30
CA ALA A 178 7.09 -16.64 -3.17
C ALA A 178 8.27 -17.61 -3.26
N GLN A 179 8.03 -18.81 -3.79
CA GLN A 179 9.07 -19.82 -4.00
C GLN A 179 10.07 -19.49 -5.10
N LYS A 180 9.80 -18.46 -5.93
CA LYS A 180 10.66 -18.06 -7.06
C LYS A 180 11.58 -16.87 -6.74
N PHE A 181 11.59 -16.39 -5.51
CA PHE A 181 12.56 -15.37 -5.11
C PHE A 181 13.98 -15.95 -5.13
N ALA A 182 14.88 -15.17 -5.69
CA ALA A 182 16.31 -15.44 -5.71
C ALA A 182 17.08 -14.24 -5.17
N VAL A 183 18.23 -14.53 -4.55
CA VAL A 183 19.15 -13.51 -4.04
C VAL A 183 20.50 -13.76 -4.71
N SER A 184 20.99 -12.78 -5.47
CA SER A 184 22.27 -12.85 -6.18
C SER A 184 23.47 -12.59 -5.24
N ASP A 185 24.66 -12.81 -5.76
CA ASP A 185 25.93 -12.55 -5.04
C ASP A 185 26.21 -11.06 -4.83
N ALA A 186 25.43 -10.17 -5.47
CA ALA A 186 25.44 -8.73 -5.18
C ALA A 186 24.88 -8.39 -3.78
N CYS A 187 24.33 -9.36 -3.05
CA CYS A 187 23.80 -9.16 -1.71
C CYS A 187 24.93 -8.88 -0.71
N VAL A 188 24.90 -7.71 -0.08
CA VAL A 188 25.85 -7.28 0.95
C VAL A 188 25.33 -7.49 2.39
N ALA A 189 24.32 -8.30 2.57
CA ALA A 189 23.72 -8.62 3.87
C ALA A 189 23.31 -7.41 4.75
N CYS A 190 22.97 -6.26 4.16
CA CYS A 190 22.64 -5.02 4.89
C CYS A 190 21.35 -5.09 5.74
N GLY A 191 20.55 -6.14 5.61
CA GLY A 191 19.33 -6.37 6.39
C GLY A 191 18.13 -5.49 6.05
N GLN A 192 18.22 -4.56 5.07
CA GLN A 192 17.09 -3.67 4.72
C GLN A 192 15.84 -4.44 4.32
N CYS A 193 15.98 -5.50 3.52
CA CYS A 193 14.87 -6.34 3.10
C CYS A 193 14.16 -7.04 4.27
N ALA A 194 14.91 -7.45 5.30
CA ALA A 194 14.36 -8.06 6.51
C ALA A 194 13.57 -7.04 7.34
N ARG A 195 14.09 -5.82 7.52
CA ARG A 195 13.38 -4.72 8.21
C ARG A 195 12.10 -4.33 7.48
N LEU A 196 12.14 -4.27 6.16
CA LEU A 196 11.01 -3.91 5.29
C LEU A 196 9.94 -5.01 5.18
N CYS A 197 10.22 -6.25 5.57
CA CYS A 197 9.25 -7.32 5.38
C CYS A 197 8.10 -7.24 6.39
N PRO A 198 6.84 -6.96 5.96
CA PRO A 198 5.71 -6.84 6.88
C PRO A 198 5.33 -8.18 7.52
N ARG A 199 5.80 -9.30 6.96
CA ARG A 199 5.51 -10.64 7.47
C ARG A 199 6.67 -11.26 8.25
N GLY A 200 7.78 -10.51 8.47
CA GLY A 200 8.98 -11.07 9.09
C GLY A 200 9.57 -12.27 8.32
N ASN A 201 9.33 -12.33 7.02
CA ASN A 201 9.60 -13.49 6.18
C ASN A 201 11.02 -13.53 5.60
N ILE A 202 11.89 -12.63 6.04
CA ILE A 202 13.27 -12.50 5.53
C ILE A 202 14.22 -12.42 6.72
N ARG A 203 15.29 -13.22 6.69
CA ARG A 203 16.38 -13.21 7.66
C ARG A 203 17.72 -13.13 6.95
N ILE A 204 18.76 -12.76 7.66
CA ILE A 204 20.14 -12.75 7.15
C ILE A 204 20.86 -13.97 7.71
N GLU A 205 21.31 -14.85 6.84
CA GLU A 205 22.03 -16.07 7.18
C GLU A 205 23.19 -16.28 6.20
N GLY A 206 24.34 -16.72 6.69
CA GLY A 206 25.51 -17.00 5.84
C GLY A 206 25.94 -15.79 5.00
N GLY A 207 25.79 -14.56 5.50
CA GLY A 207 26.19 -13.36 4.79
C GLY A 207 25.24 -12.93 3.65
N ARG A 208 24.02 -13.46 3.59
CA ARG A 208 23.03 -13.09 2.56
C ARG A 208 21.57 -13.15 3.06
N ALA A 209 20.67 -12.51 2.34
CA ALA A 209 19.25 -12.59 2.65
C ALA A 209 18.66 -13.97 2.28
N VAL A 210 17.87 -14.54 3.19
CA VAL A 210 17.10 -15.77 2.98
C VAL A 210 15.61 -15.42 3.07
N ILE A 211 14.87 -15.70 2.00
CA ILE A 211 13.45 -15.34 1.85
C ILE A 211 12.59 -16.59 2.04
N GLY A 212 11.70 -16.56 3.00
CA GLY A 212 10.78 -17.66 3.31
C GLY A 212 9.52 -17.68 2.46
N GLY A 213 8.62 -18.64 2.76
CA GLY A 213 7.38 -18.87 2.00
C GLY A 213 6.19 -17.97 2.37
N ASN A 214 6.23 -17.26 3.52
CA ASN A 214 5.11 -16.43 4.00
C ASN A 214 5.10 -15.03 3.37
N CYS A 215 5.03 -14.97 2.04
CA CYS A 215 5.12 -13.72 1.28
C CYS A 215 3.74 -13.25 0.81
N ILE A 216 3.46 -11.97 0.93
CA ILE A 216 2.24 -11.31 0.42
C ILE A 216 2.47 -10.50 -0.86
N GLN A 217 3.65 -10.62 -1.47
CA GLN A 217 4.04 -9.94 -2.72
C GLN A 217 3.93 -8.39 -2.65
N CYS A 218 4.25 -7.80 -1.52
CA CYS A 218 4.34 -6.33 -1.40
C CYS A 218 5.54 -5.74 -2.15
N LEU A 219 6.50 -6.57 -2.52
CA LEU A 219 7.70 -6.25 -3.29
C LEU A 219 8.66 -5.24 -2.63
N SER A 220 8.44 -4.83 -1.39
CA SER A 220 9.31 -3.85 -0.71
C SER A 220 10.78 -4.31 -0.67
N CYS A 221 11.02 -5.59 -0.38
CA CYS A 221 12.37 -6.16 -0.31
C CYS A 221 13.11 -6.07 -1.65
N LEU A 222 12.40 -6.28 -2.76
CA LEU A 222 12.95 -6.24 -4.11
C LEU A 222 13.14 -4.78 -4.56
N GLN A 223 12.10 -3.95 -4.45
CA GLN A 223 12.09 -2.59 -4.99
C GLN A 223 13.00 -1.61 -4.24
N TYR A 224 13.21 -1.83 -2.95
CA TYR A 224 14.10 -0.99 -2.11
C TYR A 224 15.50 -1.61 -1.90
N CYS A 225 15.84 -2.72 -2.57
CA CYS A 225 17.17 -3.29 -2.41
C CYS A 225 18.24 -2.37 -3.04
N PRO A 226 19.18 -1.81 -2.26
CA PRO A 226 20.17 -0.86 -2.79
C PRO A 226 21.13 -1.53 -3.80
N GLN A 227 21.34 -2.83 -3.68
CA GLN A 227 22.16 -3.62 -4.59
C GLN A 227 21.37 -4.32 -5.69
N GLN A 228 20.04 -4.11 -5.74
CA GLN A 228 19.13 -4.82 -6.65
C GLN A 228 19.36 -6.35 -6.67
N ALA A 229 19.77 -6.90 -5.54
CA ALA A 229 20.19 -8.29 -5.41
C ALA A 229 19.03 -9.29 -5.32
N ILE A 230 17.77 -8.82 -5.23
CA ILE A 230 16.58 -9.67 -5.06
C ILE A 230 15.79 -9.68 -6.36
N SER A 231 15.45 -10.88 -6.84
CA SER A 231 14.65 -11.09 -8.05
C SER A 231 13.53 -12.12 -7.85
N ILE A 232 12.58 -12.20 -8.78
CA ILE A 232 11.54 -13.24 -8.85
C ILE A 232 11.68 -13.95 -10.18
N GLY A 233 12.45 -15.03 -10.20
CA GLY A 233 12.81 -15.73 -11.41
C GLY A 233 13.56 -14.83 -12.40
N ARG A 234 13.89 -15.34 -13.57
CA ARG A 234 14.61 -14.58 -14.62
C ARG A 234 13.86 -13.37 -15.16
N ILE A 235 12.55 -13.29 -14.91
CA ILE A 235 11.71 -12.23 -15.47
C ILE A 235 12.06 -10.86 -14.87
N THR A 236 12.41 -10.80 -13.59
CA THR A 236 12.68 -9.52 -12.92
C THR A 236 14.14 -9.12 -12.93
N ASP A 237 15.07 -10.01 -13.29
CA ASP A 237 16.51 -9.71 -13.30
C ASP A 237 16.91 -8.56 -14.24
N ARG A 238 16.11 -8.32 -15.28
CA ARG A 238 16.35 -7.27 -16.29
C ARG A 238 15.32 -6.15 -16.22
N ARG A 239 14.46 -6.12 -15.19
CA ARG A 239 13.44 -5.10 -15.06
C ARG A 239 13.90 -4.03 -14.09
N GLU A 240 13.65 -2.79 -14.47
CA GLU A 240 13.93 -1.65 -13.62
C GLU A 240 13.17 -1.77 -12.30
N HIS A 241 13.87 -1.53 -11.19
CA HIS A 241 13.29 -1.45 -9.86
C HIS A 241 12.71 -0.06 -9.65
N TYR A 242 11.58 0.01 -8.97
CA TYR A 242 10.93 1.27 -8.67
C TYR A 242 10.40 1.30 -7.24
N HIS A 243 10.75 2.32 -6.53
CA HIS A 243 10.04 2.77 -5.33
C HIS A 243 9.73 4.27 -5.46
N ASN A 244 8.74 4.75 -4.73
CA ASN A 244 8.41 6.16 -4.74
C ASN A 244 9.62 6.99 -4.22
N PRO A 245 10.10 7.98 -4.99
CA PRO A 245 11.29 8.75 -4.61
C PRO A 245 11.09 9.64 -3.37
N ASN A 246 9.84 9.95 -3.01
CA ASN A 246 9.48 10.77 -1.85
C ASN A 246 9.32 9.95 -0.56
N VAL A 247 9.58 8.63 -0.63
CA VAL A 247 9.41 7.72 0.52
C VAL A 247 10.65 6.86 0.70
N THR A 248 11.28 7.01 1.83
CA THR A 248 12.46 6.22 2.22
C THR A 248 12.08 4.83 2.72
N ALA A 249 13.05 3.91 2.71
CA ALA A 249 12.88 2.60 3.32
C ALA A 249 12.62 2.70 4.83
N ALA A 250 13.20 3.69 5.51
CA ALA A 250 12.99 3.93 6.94
C ALA A 250 11.54 4.29 7.24
N GLU A 251 10.95 5.24 6.51
CA GLU A 251 9.55 5.63 6.69
C GLU A 251 8.57 4.45 6.55
N LEU A 252 8.87 3.48 5.68
CA LEU A 252 8.03 2.28 5.55
C LEU A 252 8.16 1.32 6.75
N THR A 253 9.12 1.50 7.63
CA THR A 253 9.29 0.70 8.85
C THR A 253 8.74 1.38 10.10
N GLU A 254 8.38 2.64 10.01
CA GLU A 254 7.71 3.35 11.10
C GLU A 254 6.34 2.74 11.41
N SER A 255 5.91 2.91 12.64
CA SER A 255 4.56 2.52 13.07
C SER A 255 3.58 3.68 12.89
N ILE A 256 4.02 4.89 13.19
CA ILE A 256 3.25 6.13 13.10
C ILE A 256 4.15 7.23 12.54
N ILE A 257 3.61 8.02 11.63
CA ILE A 257 4.23 9.23 11.10
C ILE A 257 3.28 10.40 11.39
N HIS A 258 3.73 11.35 12.19
CA HIS A 258 2.98 12.56 12.50
C HIS A 258 3.26 13.65 11.47
N ILE A 259 2.22 14.37 11.05
CA ILE A 259 2.27 15.51 10.13
C ILE A 259 1.48 16.66 10.78
N ASP A 260 2.17 17.78 11.02
CA ASP A 260 1.59 19.03 11.53
C ASP A 260 0.73 19.76 10.50
#